data_1991a31ddc961e60725f54d5bf8807b6
#
_entry.id   1991a31ddc961e60725f54d5bf8807b6
#
_cell.length_a   1.000
_cell.length_b   1.000
_cell.length_c   1.000
_cell.angle_alpha   90.00
_cell.angle_beta   90.00
_cell.angle_gamma   90.00
#
_symmetry.space_group_name_H-M   'P 1'
#
loop_
_entity.id
_entity.type
_entity.pdbx_description
1 polymer ?
#
loop_
_entity_poly.entity_id
_entity_poly.type
_entity_poly.pdbx_seq_one_letter_code
_entity_poly.pdbx_strand_id
1 'polypeptide(L)'
;MKRQFLCAGLWAVVCFAVQSCGITELYKVDGDDKNGVWNGPAADPSPMSPSFMFVSAFDYPDGYDWRSDPDRGHVKCSLVVFREGLPVLKVPVGNEYSVSPDPDMHRIIDGHLYTDFSDGTETLLKKNGKPVLSYPGAEMICDMKVKGSDIYTLGHSRKGQGFALRLNGSVLLSREAGYTFERILIEDTEVSVAFAEPIVSSSGTVERYYVMRGGKVTQIALRDDIKQVWDVAVYGEEIYYLASLTGVQAPVLVSSQGITTLQMPSSMTVVSCRMNILEGGICVEGVLADGNQVQSVLWGTDFQYSLFPKGMTFSALCFGEDGLHCAMNPASGMGAGLIFRGGESLEIPAGYACMSRSAMDFASGMLTVGLSSLKGEAPALWVDGRLKNLDINGYISCVTSVIL
;
A
#
# COMPACT_ATOMS: atom_id res chain seq x y z
N MET A 1 -29.03 20.67 -10.29
CA MET A 1 -28.64 20.69 -8.87
C MET A 1 -28.69 19.36 -8.12
N LYS A 2 -29.56 18.37 -8.47
CA LYS A 2 -29.58 17.06 -7.75
C LYS A 2 -28.48 16.04 -8.15
N ARG A 3 -27.83 16.19 -9.30
CA ARG A 3 -26.75 15.27 -9.74
C ARG A 3 -25.38 15.53 -9.12
N GLN A 4 -25.10 16.75 -8.68
CA GLN A 4 -23.81 17.09 -8.05
C GLN A 4 -23.67 16.57 -6.62
N PHE A 5 -24.79 16.43 -5.89
CA PHE A 5 -24.76 15.87 -4.53
C PHE A 5 -24.58 14.35 -4.48
N LEU A 6 -24.99 13.62 -5.52
CA LEU A 6 -24.76 12.16 -5.58
C LEU A 6 -23.30 11.82 -5.83
N CYS A 7 -22.60 12.58 -6.66
CA CYS A 7 -21.18 12.40 -6.89
C CYS A 7 -20.35 12.69 -5.63
N ALA A 8 -20.70 13.72 -4.85
CA ALA A 8 -19.99 14.03 -3.62
C ALA A 8 -20.18 12.94 -2.54
N GLY A 9 -21.36 12.33 -2.47
CA GLY A 9 -21.62 11.22 -1.54
C GLY A 9 -20.89 9.93 -1.92
N LEU A 10 -20.78 9.64 -3.22
CA LEU A 10 -20.03 8.47 -3.71
C LEU A 10 -18.51 8.65 -3.51
N TRP A 11 -18.00 9.85 -3.73
CA TRP A 11 -16.62 10.19 -3.44
C TRP A 11 -16.27 10.05 -1.96
N ALA A 12 -17.17 10.44 -1.07
CA ALA A 12 -16.97 10.26 0.37
C ALA A 12 -16.88 8.76 0.75
N VAL A 13 -17.72 7.91 0.15
CA VAL A 13 -17.70 6.46 0.43
C VAL A 13 -16.47 5.79 -0.19
N VAL A 14 -16.08 6.18 -1.40
CA VAL A 14 -14.88 5.64 -2.05
C VAL A 14 -13.60 6.18 -1.39
N CYS A 15 -13.59 7.45 -0.99
CA CYS A 15 -12.49 7.99 -0.19
C CYS A 15 -12.41 7.31 1.19
N PHE A 16 -13.53 6.96 1.83
CA PHE A 16 -13.48 6.19 3.08
C PHE A 16 -12.98 4.76 2.87
N ALA A 17 -13.32 4.10 1.78
CA ALA A 17 -12.80 2.76 1.46
C ALA A 17 -11.30 2.80 1.07
N VAL A 18 -10.83 3.90 0.48
CA VAL A 18 -9.41 4.13 0.13
C VAL A 18 -8.66 4.82 1.28
N GLN A 19 -9.34 5.67 2.08
CA GLN A 19 -8.75 6.34 3.25
C GLN A 19 -8.80 5.51 4.54
N SER A 20 -9.55 4.41 4.61
CA SER A 20 -9.46 3.51 5.75
C SER A 20 -8.11 2.79 5.85
N CYS A 21 -7.27 2.92 4.81
CA CYS A 21 -5.87 2.49 4.82
C CYS A 21 -4.89 3.64 5.14
N GLY A 22 -5.34 4.88 5.24
CA GLY A 22 -4.50 6.05 5.45
C GLY A 22 -4.84 6.76 6.74
N ILE A 23 -4.37 6.30 7.87
CA ILE A 23 -4.28 7.13 9.06
C ILE A 23 -3.04 8.00 8.86
N THR A 24 -3.23 9.28 8.62
CA THR A 24 -2.18 10.22 8.25
C THR A 24 -1.42 10.80 9.45
N GLU A 25 -1.45 10.14 10.61
CA GLU A 25 -0.80 10.65 11.80
C GLU A 25 0.40 9.81 12.19
N LEU A 26 1.51 10.47 12.41
CA LEU A 26 2.77 9.91 12.88
C LEU A 26 2.84 9.92 14.39
N TYR A 27 3.33 8.84 14.94
CA TYR A 27 3.60 8.71 16.35
C TYR A 27 5.07 8.92 16.63
N LYS A 28 5.36 9.73 17.64
CA LYS A 28 6.70 9.88 18.15
C LYS A 28 7.11 8.58 18.83
N VAL A 29 8.24 8.05 18.43
CA VAL A 29 8.86 6.98 19.19
C VAL A 29 9.45 7.63 20.43
N ASP A 30 9.02 7.19 21.62
CA ASP A 30 9.71 7.56 22.84
C ASP A 30 11.17 7.07 22.72
N GLY A 31 12.11 8.04 22.73
CA GLY A 31 13.53 7.78 22.45
C GLY A 31 14.28 6.87 23.45
N ASP A 32 13.56 6.28 24.37
CA ASP A 32 14.07 5.29 25.30
C ASP A 32 13.81 3.86 24.78
N ASP A 33 14.51 3.52 23.71
CA ASP A 33 14.49 2.18 23.09
C ASP A 33 15.04 1.06 24.00
N LYS A 34 14.95 1.22 25.30
CA LYS A 34 15.52 0.25 26.26
C LYS A 34 14.90 -1.14 26.18
N ASN A 35 13.75 -1.26 25.52
CA ASN A 35 13.02 -2.54 25.36
C ASN A 35 12.86 -3.01 23.90
N GLY A 36 13.34 -2.26 22.94
CA GLY A 36 13.25 -2.64 21.53
C GLY A 36 14.41 -3.55 21.09
N VAL A 37 14.59 -4.66 21.74
CA VAL A 37 15.57 -5.65 21.29
C VAL A 37 14.94 -6.45 20.17
N TRP A 38 15.50 -6.35 18.97
CA TRP A 38 15.17 -7.26 17.89
C TRP A 38 15.63 -8.67 18.26
N ASN A 39 14.65 -9.54 18.52
CA ASN A 39 14.86 -10.96 18.71
C ASN A 39 14.59 -11.75 17.42
N GLY A 40 14.65 -11.05 16.28
CA GLY A 40 14.54 -11.66 14.97
C GLY A 40 15.66 -12.69 14.75
N PRO A 41 15.67 -13.36 13.60
CA PRO A 41 16.66 -14.38 13.36
C PRO A 41 18.04 -13.76 13.58
N ALA A 42 18.65 -14.09 14.70
CA ALA A 42 20.10 -14.13 14.71
C ALA A 42 20.45 -14.96 13.47
N ALA A 43 21.49 -14.59 12.77
CA ALA A 43 21.97 -15.32 11.64
C ALA A 43 22.20 -16.81 12.04
N ASP A 44 21.11 -17.53 12.15
CA ASP A 44 21.10 -18.99 12.26
C ASP A 44 20.54 -19.49 10.94
N PRO A 45 21.43 -19.83 10.04
CA PRO A 45 21.02 -20.49 8.82
C PRO A 45 20.69 -21.95 9.17
N SER A 46 19.52 -22.19 9.69
CA SER A 46 18.97 -23.53 9.57
C SER A 46 18.62 -23.71 8.08
N PRO A 47 19.37 -24.51 7.32
CA PRO A 47 19.24 -24.56 5.86
C PRO A 47 17.97 -25.25 5.37
N MET A 48 16.94 -25.37 6.21
CA MET A 48 15.75 -26.17 5.92
C MET A 48 14.41 -25.46 6.07
N SER A 49 14.38 -24.16 6.29
CA SER A 49 13.13 -23.39 6.20
C SER A 49 13.29 -22.33 5.13
N PRO A 50 12.79 -22.57 3.92
CA PRO A 50 13.03 -21.68 2.79
C PRO A 50 12.31 -20.34 2.92
N SER A 51 11.42 -20.18 3.86
CA SER A 51 10.74 -18.92 4.10
C SER A 51 10.31 -18.73 5.56
N PHE A 52 10.39 -17.50 6.03
CA PHE A 52 9.80 -17.09 7.32
C PHE A 52 8.67 -16.11 7.05
N MET A 53 7.56 -16.32 7.76
CA MET A 53 6.46 -15.38 7.73
C MET A 53 6.61 -14.36 8.86
N PHE A 54 6.58 -13.10 8.49
CA PHE A 54 6.54 -11.98 9.41
C PHE A 54 5.21 -11.26 9.34
N VAL A 55 4.76 -10.79 10.49
CA VAL A 55 3.53 -10.02 10.62
C VAL A 55 3.82 -8.79 11.45
N SER A 56 3.51 -7.61 10.92
CA SER A 56 3.52 -6.37 11.71
C SER A 56 2.11 -6.02 12.12
N ALA A 57 1.95 -5.62 13.36
CA ALA A 57 0.65 -5.26 13.92
C ALA A 57 0.78 -4.13 14.93
N PHE A 58 -0.25 -3.29 15.03
CA PHE A 58 -0.37 -2.32 16.11
C PHE A 58 -1.07 -2.95 17.30
N ASP A 59 -0.55 -2.69 18.49
CA ASP A 59 -1.05 -3.18 19.76
C ASP A 59 -1.35 -1.98 20.68
N TYR A 60 -2.62 -1.74 20.92
CA TYR A 60 -3.13 -0.67 21.81
C TYR A 60 -3.26 -1.17 23.25
N PRO A 61 -3.39 -0.26 24.23
CA PRO A 61 -3.60 -0.65 25.61
C PRO A 61 -4.83 -1.55 25.78
N ASP A 62 -4.74 -2.48 26.71
CA ASP A 62 -5.86 -3.36 27.06
C ASP A 62 -7.13 -2.58 27.38
N GLY A 63 -8.26 -3.02 26.82
CA GLY A 63 -9.55 -2.39 27.02
C GLY A 63 -9.80 -1.10 26.23
N TYR A 64 -8.83 -0.63 25.46
CA TYR A 64 -9.04 0.49 24.55
C TYR A 64 -9.71 0.02 23.26
N ASP A 65 -10.83 0.67 22.88
CA ASP A 65 -11.53 0.38 21.62
C ASP A 65 -11.02 1.28 20.50
N TRP A 66 -9.90 0.87 19.89
CA TRP A 66 -9.24 1.59 18.80
C TRP A 66 -10.10 1.77 17.54
N ARG A 67 -11.18 1.00 17.39
CA ARG A 67 -12.04 1.03 16.20
C ARG A 67 -13.04 2.17 16.22
N SER A 68 -13.60 2.45 17.40
CA SER A 68 -14.60 3.49 17.57
C SER A 68 -13.99 4.87 17.77
N ASP A 69 -12.70 4.96 18.05
CA ASP A 69 -12.02 6.22 18.29
C ASP A 69 -11.43 6.79 16.99
N PRO A 70 -11.98 7.89 16.45
CA PRO A 70 -11.43 8.57 15.29
C PRO A 70 -10.04 9.17 15.57
N ASP A 71 -9.74 9.46 16.85
CA ASP A 71 -8.47 10.06 17.29
C ASP A 71 -7.48 9.01 17.80
N ARG A 72 -7.68 7.73 17.45
CA ARG A 72 -6.78 6.64 17.88
C ARG A 72 -5.31 6.89 17.55
N GLY A 73 -5.04 7.73 16.54
CA GLY A 73 -3.71 8.18 16.18
C GLY A 73 -2.95 8.87 17.31
N HIS A 74 -3.64 9.46 18.30
CA HIS A 74 -3.03 10.10 19.46
C HIS A 74 -2.84 9.16 20.65
N VAL A 75 -3.28 7.92 20.55
CA VAL A 75 -3.18 6.95 21.63
C VAL A 75 -1.87 6.20 21.56
N LYS A 76 -1.19 6.09 22.69
CA LYS A 76 0.03 5.30 22.80
C LYS A 76 -0.27 3.85 22.45
N CYS A 77 0.49 3.31 21.54
CA CYS A 77 0.43 1.90 21.16
C CYS A 77 1.85 1.34 20.99
N SER A 78 1.95 0.08 20.67
CA SER A 78 3.20 -0.55 20.29
C SER A 78 3.09 -1.10 18.87
N LEU A 79 4.16 -1.03 18.10
CA LEU A 79 4.33 -1.85 16.93
C LEU A 79 4.90 -3.20 17.37
N VAL A 80 4.20 -4.27 17.04
CA VAL A 80 4.62 -5.63 17.36
C VAL A 80 4.90 -6.36 16.06
N VAL A 81 6.06 -6.99 15.99
CA VAL A 81 6.40 -7.89 14.88
C VAL A 81 6.38 -9.31 15.38
N PHE A 82 5.66 -10.14 14.66
CA PHE A 82 5.61 -11.58 14.88
C PHE A 82 6.41 -12.28 13.80
N ARG A 83 7.11 -13.35 14.19
CA ARG A 83 7.68 -14.33 13.28
C ARG A 83 7.02 -15.67 13.55
N GLU A 84 6.44 -16.30 12.53
CA GLU A 84 5.68 -17.55 12.68
C GLU A 84 4.58 -17.46 13.78
N GLY A 85 4.04 -16.25 13.98
CA GLY A 85 3.01 -15.95 14.99
C GLY A 85 3.52 -15.87 16.43
N LEU A 86 4.84 -15.82 16.64
CA LEU A 86 5.47 -15.51 17.94
C LEU A 86 6.00 -14.08 17.91
N PRO A 87 5.76 -13.25 18.94
CA PRO A 87 6.28 -11.89 18.98
C PRO A 87 7.80 -11.91 19.10
N VAL A 88 8.47 -11.22 18.16
CA VAL A 88 9.94 -11.13 18.14
C VAL A 88 10.45 -9.71 18.39
N LEU A 89 9.58 -8.70 18.18
CA LEU A 89 9.90 -7.31 18.44
C LEU A 89 8.65 -6.59 18.93
N LYS A 90 8.79 -5.75 19.94
CA LYS A 90 7.76 -4.80 20.39
C LYS A 90 8.40 -3.45 20.58
N VAL A 91 7.95 -2.44 19.84
CA VAL A 91 8.45 -1.07 19.90
C VAL A 91 7.32 -0.16 20.35
N PRO A 92 7.46 0.53 21.49
CA PRO A 92 6.49 1.53 21.92
C PRO A 92 6.39 2.67 20.90
N VAL A 93 5.17 3.15 20.66
CA VAL A 93 4.88 4.26 19.77
C VAL A 93 4.22 5.37 20.58
N GLY A 94 4.79 6.55 20.54
CA GLY A 94 4.27 7.72 21.27
C GLY A 94 3.03 8.32 20.57
N ASN A 95 2.45 9.33 21.21
CA ASN A 95 1.16 9.88 20.79
C ASN A 95 1.20 11.13 19.90
N GLU A 96 2.34 11.73 19.68
CA GLU A 96 2.42 12.99 18.91
C GLU A 96 2.79 12.79 17.45
N TYR A 97 3.52 11.71 17.17
CA TYR A 97 4.02 11.42 15.84
C TYR A 97 3.92 9.93 15.61
N SER A 98 3.24 9.61 14.62
CA SER A 98 3.10 8.23 14.32
C SER A 98 4.17 7.78 13.36
N VAL A 99 4.58 6.64 13.58
CA VAL A 99 4.66 5.73 12.50
C VAL A 99 3.35 5.85 11.75
N SER A 100 3.34 6.24 10.50
CA SER A 100 2.12 6.16 9.74
C SER A 100 1.63 4.73 9.77
N PRO A 101 0.38 4.51 10.06
CA PRO A 101 -0.22 3.19 9.98
C PRO A 101 -0.43 2.73 8.54
N ASP A 102 0.10 3.46 7.58
CA ASP A 102 0.20 2.93 6.24
C ASP A 102 1.02 1.64 6.31
N PRO A 103 0.43 0.51 5.96
CA PRO A 103 1.08 -0.79 6.02
C PRO A 103 2.37 -0.87 5.22
N ASP A 104 2.54 0.00 4.24
CA ASP A 104 3.74 0.07 3.43
C ASP A 104 4.95 0.65 4.19
N MET A 105 4.77 1.16 5.39
CA MET A 105 5.83 1.78 6.18
C MET A 105 6.60 0.84 7.09
N HIS A 106 6.05 -0.33 7.37
CA HIS A 106 6.74 -1.35 8.13
C HIS A 106 7.13 -2.46 7.17
N ARG A 107 8.33 -2.35 6.64
CA ARG A 107 8.78 -3.29 5.62
C ARG A 107 9.73 -4.29 6.21
N ILE A 108 9.49 -5.53 5.90
CA ILE A 108 10.46 -6.58 6.12
C ILE A 108 11.14 -6.84 4.78
N ILE A 109 12.41 -6.50 4.70
CA ILE A 109 13.24 -6.68 3.51
C ILE A 109 14.43 -7.51 3.92
N ASP A 110 14.65 -8.61 3.24
CA ASP A 110 15.74 -9.57 3.52
C ASP A 110 15.80 -9.99 5.01
N GLY A 111 14.63 -10.28 5.61
CA GLY A 111 14.51 -10.66 7.01
C GLY A 111 14.76 -9.56 8.04
N HIS A 112 14.87 -8.31 7.60
CA HIS A 112 15.06 -7.15 8.47
C HIS A 112 13.82 -6.27 8.49
N LEU A 113 13.38 -5.87 9.69
CA LEU A 113 12.33 -4.87 9.86
C LEU A 113 12.90 -3.47 9.67
N TYR A 114 12.33 -2.74 8.74
CA TYR A 114 12.57 -1.30 8.58
C TYR A 114 11.35 -0.53 9.07
N THR A 115 11.58 0.47 9.91
CA THR A 115 10.54 1.36 10.45
C THR A 115 11.02 2.79 10.35
N ASP A 116 10.15 3.68 9.89
CA ASP A 116 10.43 5.10 9.85
C ASP A 116 9.68 5.84 10.96
N PHE A 117 10.29 6.91 11.41
CA PHE A 117 9.76 7.76 12.46
C PHE A 117 10.07 9.21 12.13
N SER A 118 9.14 10.09 12.44
CA SER A 118 9.39 11.53 12.34
C SER A 118 8.90 12.22 13.59
N ASP A 119 9.73 13.07 14.17
CA ASP A 119 9.37 13.92 15.30
C ASP A 119 8.86 15.31 14.87
N GLY A 120 8.56 15.48 13.58
CA GLY A 120 8.15 16.75 12.99
C GLY A 120 9.30 17.66 12.58
N THR A 121 10.54 17.33 12.94
CA THR A 121 11.76 18.07 12.56
C THR A 121 12.78 17.21 11.82
N GLU A 122 12.79 15.94 12.12
CA GLU A 122 13.71 14.94 11.59
C GLU A 122 12.95 13.67 11.20
N THR A 123 13.41 13.00 10.17
CA THR A 123 12.98 11.65 9.81
C THR A 123 14.09 10.67 10.14
N LEU A 124 13.74 9.64 10.88
CA LEU A 124 14.62 8.59 11.35
C LEU A 124 14.16 7.24 10.80
N LEU A 125 15.02 6.55 10.06
CA LEU A 125 14.82 5.18 9.65
C LEU A 125 15.58 4.24 10.56
N LYS A 126 14.89 3.23 11.10
CA LYS A 126 15.48 2.18 11.92
C LYS A 126 15.44 0.85 11.18
N LYS A 127 16.51 0.07 11.32
CA LYS A 127 16.61 -1.33 10.91
C LYS A 127 16.67 -2.19 12.15
N ASN A 128 15.71 -3.10 12.35
CA ASN A 128 15.61 -3.94 13.56
C ASN A 128 15.69 -3.13 14.86
N GLY A 129 14.98 -1.98 14.90
CA GLY A 129 14.97 -1.07 16.05
C GLY A 129 16.21 -0.16 16.19
N LYS A 130 17.26 -0.34 15.39
CA LYS A 130 18.48 0.49 15.44
C LYS A 130 18.47 1.56 14.36
N PRO A 131 18.81 2.81 14.65
CA PRO A 131 18.93 3.86 13.65
C PRO A 131 19.91 3.48 12.54
N VAL A 132 19.50 3.64 11.28
CA VAL A 132 20.37 3.44 10.10
C VAL A 132 20.45 4.67 9.22
N LEU A 133 19.40 5.49 9.18
CA LEU A 133 19.39 6.77 8.48
C LEU A 133 18.68 7.82 9.32
N SER A 134 19.17 9.06 9.25
CA SER A 134 18.55 10.24 9.80
C SER A 134 18.80 11.41 8.86
N TYR A 135 17.76 12.20 8.62
CA TYR A 135 17.87 13.41 7.81
C TYR A 135 16.86 14.48 8.24
N PRO A 136 17.21 15.77 8.05
CA PRO A 136 16.33 16.87 8.44
C PRO A 136 15.03 16.86 7.64
N GLY A 137 13.95 17.29 8.28
CA GLY A 137 12.62 17.37 7.70
C GLY A 137 11.70 16.26 8.15
N ALA A 138 10.44 16.61 8.33
CA ALA A 138 9.38 15.66 8.63
C ALA A 138 8.86 15.10 7.32
N GLU A 139 9.19 13.87 7.02
CA GLU A 139 8.68 13.16 5.85
C GLU A 139 7.91 11.91 6.29
N MET A 140 6.92 11.57 5.50
CA MET A 140 6.23 10.29 5.52
C MET A 140 6.81 9.45 4.38
N ILE A 141 7.49 8.35 4.70
CA ILE A 141 8.06 7.47 3.69
C ILE A 141 6.92 6.63 3.08
N CYS A 142 6.60 6.87 1.82
CA CYS A 142 5.54 6.14 1.11
C CYS A 142 6.07 4.92 0.35
N ASP A 143 7.34 4.92 -0.05
CA ASP A 143 7.99 3.73 -0.61
C ASP A 143 9.47 3.64 -0.19
N MET A 144 9.95 2.41 -0.06
CA MET A 144 11.33 2.11 0.27
C MET A 144 11.80 0.86 -0.46
N LYS A 145 13.02 0.92 -0.97
CA LYS A 145 13.72 -0.23 -1.57
C LYS A 145 15.11 -0.35 -1.00
N VAL A 146 15.56 -1.58 -0.82
CA VAL A 146 16.93 -1.88 -0.40
C VAL A 146 17.60 -2.71 -1.47
N LYS A 147 18.80 -2.32 -1.87
CA LYS A 147 19.62 -3.07 -2.84
C LYS A 147 21.05 -3.15 -2.32
N GLY A 148 21.44 -4.29 -1.80
CA GLY A 148 22.71 -4.44 -1.11
C GLY A 148 22.79 -3.54 0.12
N SER A 149 23.75 -2.60 0.14
CA SER A 149 23.87 -1.60 1.20
C SER A 149 23.10 -0.31 0.96
N ASP A 150 22.51 -0.15 -0.22
CA ASP A 150 21.84 1.07 -0.63
C ASP A 150 20.36 1.04 -0.22
N ILE A 151 19.94 2.10 0.48
CA ILE A 151 18.57 2.29 0.95
C ILE A 151 17.98 3.49 0.21
N TYR A 152 16.98 3.21 -0.61
CA TYR A 152 16.19 4.23 -1.31
C TYR A 152 14.92 4.49 -0.52
N THR A 153 14.61 5.76 -0.26
CA THR A 153 13.36 6.17 0.39
C THR A 153 12.67 7.24 -0.45
N LEU A 154 11.37 7.10 -0.64
CA LEU A 154 10.49 8.09 -1.24
C LEU A 154 9.59 8.62 -0.14
N GLY A 155 9.71 9.90 0.18
CA GLY A 155 8.98 10.50 1.29
C GLY A 155 8.21 11.74 0.88
N HIS A 156 7.00 11.89 1.42
CA HIS A 156 6.19 13.11 1.29
C HIS A 156 6.44 14.04 2.47
N SER A 157 6.53 15.34 2.18
CA SER A 157 6.62 16.36 3.21
C SER A 157 5.32 16.42 4.03
N ARG A 158 5.45 16.47 5.37
CA ARG A 158 4.30 16.62 6.27
C ARG A 158 3.82 18.04 6.41
N LYS A 159 4.67 19.02 6.11
CA LYS A 159 4.38 20.45 6.27
C LYS A 159 3.95 21.13 4.98
N GLY A 160 3.94 20.41 3.86
CA GLY A 160 3.62 20.97 2.56
C GLY A 160 3.24 19.92 1.53
N GLN A 161 2.95 20.40 0.34
CA GLN A 161 2.81 19.53 -0.83
C GLN A 161 4.20 19.36 -1.42
N GLY A 162 4.74 18.17 -1.37
CA GLY A 162 6.04 17.91 -1.96
C GLY A 162 6.59 16.55 -1.53
N PHE A 163 7.63 16.12 -2.21
CA PHE A 163 8.25 14.83 -1.94
C PHE A 163 9.77 14.87 -2.17
N ALA A 164 10.46 13.87 -1.64
CA ALA A 164 11.86 13.63 -1.92
C ALA A 164 12.14 12.14 -2.12
N LEU A 165 12.91 11.82 -3.15
CA LEU A 165 13.59 10.54 -3.32
C LEU A 165 15.00 10.67 -2.79
N ARG A 166 15.41 9.75 -1.93
CA ARG A 166 16.74 9.76 -1.31
C ARG A 166 17.45 8.43 -1.50
N LEU A 167 18.76 8.50 -1.57
CA LEU A 167 19.66 7.36 -1.48
C LEU A 167 20.54 7.54 -0.22
N ASN A 168 20.46 6.61 0.71
CA ASN A 168 21.19 6.65 1.97
C ASN A 168 21.05 8.01 2.69
N GLY A 169 19.83 8.59 2.67
CA GLY A 169 19.52 9.89 3.24
C GLY A 169 19.82 11.10 2.34
N SER A 170 20.67 10.95 1.32
CA SER A 170 21.00 12.02 0.37
C SER A 170 19.92 12.19 -0.69
N VAL A 171 19.53 13.44 -0.96
CA VAL A 171 18.48 13.75 -1.94
C VAL A 171 18.95 13.46 -3.37
N LEU A 172 18.23 12.59 -4.08
CA LEU A 172 18.38 12.37 -5.52
C LEU A 172 17.42 13.24 -6.33
N LEU A 173 16.21 13.43 -5.84
CA LEU A 173 15.17 14.24 -6.43
C LEU A 173 14.33 14.85 -5.32
N SER A 174 14.00 16.12 -5.43
CA SER A 174 12.98 16.75 -4.58
C SER A 174 12.09 17.69 -5.37
N ARG A 175 10.86 17.83 -4.91
CA ARG A 175 9.87 18.78 -5.41
C ARG A 175 9.14 19.40 -4.23
N GLU A 176 8.95 20.71 -4.26
CA GLU A 176 8.21 21.43 -3.22
C GLU A 176 6.70 21.33 -3.38
N ALA A 177 6.23 21.11 -4.61
CA ALA A 177 4.84 20.86 -4.93
C ALA A 177 4.74 19.67 -5.87
N GLY A 178 3.72 18.84 -5.65
CA GLY A 178 3.52 17.65 -6.46
C GLY A 178 3.29 16.41 -5.61
N TYR A 179 2.99 15.32 -6.27
CA TYR A 179 2.81 14.02 -5.66
C TYR A 179 3.45 12.93 -6.53
N THR A 180 3.76 11.81 -5.92
CA THR A 180 4.28 10.63 -6.63
C THR A 180 3.17 9.59 -6.79
N PHE A 181 3.41 8.62 -7.65
CA PHE A 181 2.59 7.42 -7.72
C PHE A 181 3.09 6.35 -6.72
N GLU A 182 3.76 6.81 -5.64
CA GLU A 182 4.15 6.02 -4.46
C GLU A 182 4.96 4.76 -4.78
N ARG A 183 5.84 4.85 -5.76
CA ARG A 183 6.53 3.67 -6.27
C ARG A 183 7.97 3.99 -6.67
N ILE A 184 8.92 3.25 -6.06
CA ILE A 184 10.31 3.18 -6.51
C ILE A 184 10.48 1.91 -7.31
N LEU A 185 10.92 2.01 -8.54
CA LEU A 185 11.34 0.87 -9.35
C LEU A 185 12.85 0.89 -9.49
N ILE A 186 13.47 -0.28 -9.27
CA ILE A 186 14.90 -0.49 -9.47
C ILE A 186 15.07 -1.62 -10.47
N GLU A 187 15.52 -1.27 -11.66
CA GLU A 187 15.88 -2.24 -12.70
C GLU A 187 17.39 -2.18 -12.89
N ASP A 188 18.06 -3.31 -12.75
CA ASP A 188 19.52 -3.40 -12.73
C ASP A 188 20.16 -2.39 -11.78
N THR A 189 20.61 -1.23 -12.31
CA THR A 189 21.20 -0.13 -11.53
C THR A 189 20.40 1.16 -11.65
N GLU A 190 19.35 1.18 -12.48
CA GLU A 190 18.52 2.37 -12.68
C GLU A 190 17.38 2.45 -11.69
N VAL A 191 17.22 3.61 -11.08
CA VAL A 191 16.10 3.92 -10.17
C VAL A 191 15.12 4.80 -10.90
N SER A 192 13.85 4.41 -10.88
CA SER A 192 12.76 5.14 -11.51
C SER A 192 11.69 5.53 -10.49
N VAL A 193 11.17 6.74 -10.64
CA VAL A 193 10.01 7.27 -9.89
C VAL A 193 9.14 8.06 -10.84
N ALA A 194 7.83 7.82 -10.82
CA ALA A 194 6.85 8.61 -11.55
C ALA A 194 6.16 9.62 -10.61
N PHE A 195 5.92 10.83 -11.10
CA PHE A 195 5.30 11.88 -10.29
C PHE A 195 4.52 12.88 -11.15
N ALA A 196 3.66 13.65 -10.49
CA ALA A 196 2.92 14.74 -11.10
C ALA A 196 3.12 16.04 -10.33
N GLU A 197 3.13 17.15 -11.06
CA GLU A 197 3.21 18.50 -10.51
C GLU A 197 1.98 19.32 -10.93
N PRO A 198 1.25 19.92 -9.98
CA PRO A 198 0.17 20.84 -10.31
C PRO A 198 0.75 22.16 -10.83
N ILE A 199 0.28 22.59 -11.98
CA ILE A 199 0.65 23.89 -12.54
C ILE A 199 -0.56 24.81 -12.52
N VAL A 200 -0.46 25.87 -11.77
CA VAL A 200 -1.51 26.90 -11.69
C VAL A 200 -1.38 27.81 -12.92
N SER A 201 -2.44 27.87 -13.72
CA SER A 201 -2.57 28.78 -14.86
C SER A 201 -3.77 29.70 -14.69
N SER A 202 -3.90 30.69 -15.55
CA SER A 202 -5.07 31.59 -15.56
C SER A 202 -6.39 30.86 -15.87
N SER A 203 -6.32 29.67 -16.47
CA SER A 203 -7.47 28.82 -16.80
C SER A 203 -7.77 27.74 -15.75
N GLY A 204 -6.97 27.65 -14.69
CA GLY A 204 -7.09 26.65 -13.63
C GLY A 204 -5.80 25.91 -13.35
N THR A 205 -5.88 24.86 -12.52
CA THR A 205 -4.76 23.98 -12.23
C THR A 205 -4.73 22.84 -13.23
N VAL A 206 -3.58 22.64 -13.87
CA VAL A 206 -3.29 21.53 -14.78
C VAL A 206 -2.15 20.71 -14.21
N GLU A 207 -2.26 19.41 -14.28
CA GLU A 207 -1.19 18.50 -13.84
C GLU A 207 -0.24 18.20 -15.00
N ARG A 208 1.06 18.21 -14.72
CA ARG A 208 2.10 17.69 -15.61
C ARG A 208 2.75 16.47 -15.00
N TYR A 209 2.96 15.49 -15.82
CA TYR A 209 3.45 14.18 -15.43
C TYR A 209 4.90 14.00 -15.85
N TYR A 210 5.69 13.38 -14.99
CA TYR A 210 7.11 13.20 -15.18
C TYR A 210 7.54 11.80 -14.73
N VAL A 211 8.62 11.32 -15.32
CA VAL A 211 9.38 10.18 -14.83
C VAL A 211 10.82 10.62 -14.62
N MET A 212 11.35 10.35 -13.43
CA MET A 212 12.79 10.32 -13.22
C MET A 212 13.26 8.88 -13.44
N ARG A 213 14.30 8.72 -14.26
CA ARG A 213 14.98 7.44 -14.50
C ARG A 213 16.49 7.68 -14.59
N GLY A 214 17.31 6.89 -13.88
CA GLY A 214 18.75 7.05 -13.86
C GLY A 214 19.22 8.48 -13.53
N GLY A 215 18.48 9.21 -12.69
CA GLY A 215 18.76 10.61 -12.33
C GLY A 215 18.28 11.64 -13.36
N LYS A 216 17.77 11.24 -14.52
CA LYS A 216 17.23 12.14 -15.55
C LYS A 216 15.71 12.25 -15.42
N VAL A 217 15.22 13.49 -15.33
CA VAL A 217 13.77 13.78 -15.32
C VAL A 217 13.31 14.06 -16.75
N THR A 218 12.25 13.36 -17.14
CA THR A 218 11.61 13.52 -18.46
C THR A 218 10.13 13.78 -18.26
N GLN A 219 9.62 14.83 -18.90
CA GLN A 219 8.18 15.10 -18.92
C GLN A 219 7.48 14.11 -19.85
N ILE A 220 6.37 13.54 -19.40
CA ILE A 220 5.51 12.71 -20.22
C ILE A 220 4.64 13.62 -21.08
N ALA A 221 4.77 13.50 -22.40
CA ALA A 221 3.90 14.20 -23.33
C ALA A 221 2.53 13.49 -23.35
N LEU A 222 1.57 14.05 -22.66
CA LEU A 222 0.20 13.52 -22.71
C LEU A 222 -0.47 13.92 -24.03
N ARG A 223 -1.41 13.08 -24.45
CA ARG A 223 -2.29 13.36 -25.57
C ARG A 223 -3.38 14.37 -25.16
N ASP A 224 -3.84 15.17 -26.11
CA ASP A 224 -4.86 16.20 -25.88
C ASP A 224 -6.23 15.63 -25.48
N ASP A 225 -6.51 14.36 -25.82
CA ASP A 225 -7.76 13.68 -25.48
C ASP A 225 -7.76 12.99 -24.11
N ILE A 226 -6.66 13.04 -23.35
CA ILE A 226 -6.59 12.52 -22.00
C ILE A 226 -7.43 13.41 -21.08
N LYS A 227 -8.38 12.75 -20.40
CA LYS A 227 -9.26 13.39 -19.41
C LYS A 227 -8.69 13.31 -18.00
N GLN A 228 -8.07 12.17 -17.66
CA GLN A 228 -7.51 11.89 -16.34
C GLN A 228 -6.43 10.83 -16.47
N VAL A 229 -5.38 10.96 -15.67
CA VAL A 229 -4.38 9.91 -15.44
C VAL A 229 -4.61 9.36 -14.04
N TRP A 230 -4.73 8.04 -13.91
CA TRP A 230 -4.91 7.35 -12.63
C TRP A 230 -3.60 6.86 -12.04
N ASP A 231 -2.69 6.42 -12.91
CA ASP A 231 -1.41 5.86 -12.47
C ASP A 231 -0.35 5.99 -13.57
N VAL A 232 0.93 6.05 -13.16
CA VAL A 232 2.09 6.05 -14.05
C VAL A 232 3.12 5.08 -13.51
N ALA A 233 3.68 4.24 -14.38
CA ALA A 233 4.71 3.28 -14.01
C ALA A 233 5.76 3.14 -15.11
N VAL A 234 6.92 2.66 -14.72
CA VAL A 234 7.97 2.19 -15.64
C VAL A 234 7.99 0.67 -15.59
N TYR A 235 8.05 0.02 -16.74
CA TYR A 235 8.25 -1.42 -16.83
C TYR A 235 9.16 -1.71 -18.03
N GLY A 236 10.29 -2.33 -17.78
CA GLY A 236 11.35 -2.44 -18.75
C GLY A 236 11.86 -1.05 -19.18
N GLU A 237 11.99 -0.84 -20.47
CA GLU A 237 12.39 0.47 -21.01
C GLU A 237 11.22 1.44 -21.23
N GLU A 238 9.99 0.98 -21.04
CA GLU A 238 8.78 1.70 -21.37
C GLU A 238 8.18 2.45 -20.18
N ILE A 239 7.58 3.60 -20.48
CA ILE A 239 6.74 4.33 -19.54
C ILE A 239 5.29 4.05 -19.89
N TYR A 240 4.54 3.59 -18.90
CA TYR A 240 3.12 3.34 -19.02
C TYR A 240 2.34 4.35 -18.21
N TYR A 241 1.25 4.83 -18.75
CA TYR A 241 0.27 5.59 -17.97
C TYR A 241 -1.13 5.06 -18.20
N LEU A 242 -1.84 4.89 -17.10
CA LEU A 242 -3.21 4.42 -17.04
C LEU A 242 -4.13 5.63 -17.03
N ALA A 243 -5.00 5.76 -18.02
CA ALA A 243 -5.76 6.98 -18.23
C ALA A 243 -7.21 6.72 -18.69
N SER A 244 -8.03 7.76 -18.61
CA SER A 244 -9.28 7.86 -19.35
C SER A 244 -9.15 8.84 -20.50
N LEU A 245 -9.79 8.52 -21.61
CA LEU A 245 -9.85 9.41 -22.78
C LEU A 245 -11.23 10.02 -22.92
N THR A 246 -11.28 11.21 -23.52
CA THR A 246 -12.53 11.88 -23.87
C THR A 246 -13.30 11.03 -24.88
N GLY A 247 -14.57 10.70 -24.56
CA GLY A 247 -15.42 9.88 -25.41
C GLY A 247 -15.18 8.37 -25.33
N VAL A 248 -14.18 7.90 -24.54
CA VAL A 248 -13.93 6.49 -24.28
C VAL A 248 -14.33 6.17 -22.84
N GLN A 249 -15.22 5.20 -22.66
CA GLN A 249 -15.72 4.82 -21.33
C GLN A 249 -14.73 3.95 -20.57
N ALA A 250 -14.05 3.05 -21.28
CA ALA A 250 -13.10 2.12 -20.73
C ALA A 250 -11.75 2.82 -20.39
N PRO A 251 -11.02 2.38 -19.38
CA PRO A 251 -9.66 2.87 -19.13
C PRO A 251 -8.73 2.42 -20.25
N VAL A 252 -7.69 3.17 -20.45
CA VAL A 252 -6.64 2.86 -21.44
C VAL A 252 -5.28 2.82 -20.79
N LEU A 253 -4.46 1.88 -21.24
CA LEU A 253 -3.03 1.84 -20.94
C LEU A 253 -2.28 2.40 -22.15
N VAL A 254 -1.50 3.42 -21.91
CA VAL A 254 -0.75 4.14 -22.98
C VAL A 254 0.73 3.96 -22.74
N SER A 255 1.47 3.66 -23.81
CA SER A 255 2.94 3.61 -23.83
C SER A 255 3.48 4.16 -25.15
N SER A 256 4.80 4.11 -25.37
CA SER A 256 5.40 4.48 -26.65
C SER A 256 4.96 3.52 -27.78
N GLN A 257 4.56 2.31 -27.46
CA GLN A 257 4.07 1.29 -28.41
C GLN A 257 2.64 1.54 -28.88
N GLY A 258 1.87 2.37 -28.16
CA GLY A 258 0.50 2.69 -28.52
C GLY A 258 -0.47 2.72 -27.36
N ILE A 259 -1.73 2.47 -27.67
CA ILE A 259 -2.85 2.48 -26.70
C ILE A 259 -3.49 1.12 -26.67
N THR A 260 -3.61 0.57 -25.47
CA THR A 260 -4.42 -0.63 -25.19
C THR A 260 -5.67 -0.23 -24.42
N THR A 261 -6.84 -0.50 -24.98
CA THR A 261 -8.11 -0.28 -24.29
C THR A 261 -8.39 -1.47 -23.36
N LEU A 262 -8.57 -1.20 -22.09
CA LEU A 262 -8.93 -2.21 -21.10
C LEU A 262 -10.44 -2.46 -21.15
N GLN A 263 -10.84 -3.53 -21.83
CA GLN A 263 -12.24 -3.85 -22.05
C GLN A 263 -13.00 -3.98 -20.73
N MET A 264 -14.25 -3.55 -20.70
CA MET A 264 -15.12 -3.66 -19.53
C MET A 264 -16.61 -3.72 -19.98
N PRO A 265 -17.54 -4.15 -19.11
CA PRO A 265 -18.96 -4.10 -19.42
C PRO A 265 -19.45 -2.68 -19.72
N SER A 266 -20.21 -2.51 -20.78
CA SER A 266 -20.66 -1.20 -21.28
C SER A 266 -21.59 -0.44 -20.32
N SER A 267 -22.24 -1.14 -19.38
CA SER A 267 -23.10 -0.52 -18.35
C SER A 267 -22.33 0.07 -17.18
N MET A 268 -21.04 -0.22 -17.06
CA MET A 268 -20.24 0.16 -15.90
C MET A 268 -19.41 1.40 -16.17
N THR A 269 -19.07 2.12 -15.10
CA THR A 269 -18.16 3.26 -15.11
C THR A 269 -16.98 3.00 -14.20
N VAL A 270 -15.80 3.50 -14.58
CA VAL A 270 -14.59 3.38 -13.79
C VAL A 270 -14.64 4.36 -12.63
N VAL A 271 -14.40 3.87 -11.42
CA VAL A 271 -14.27 4.66 -10.19
C VAL A 271 -12.81 4.94 -9.89
N SER A 272 -11.99 3.90 -9.93
CA SER A 272 -10.55 3.97 -9.72
C SER A 272 -9.85 2.85 -10.45
N CYS A 273 -8.58 3.09 -10.81
CA CYS A 273 -7.69 2.08 -11.37
C CYS A 273 -6.27 2.29 -10.86
N ARG A 274 -5.51 1.19 -10.76
CA ARG A 274 -4.10 1.20 -10.40
C ARG A 274 -3.36 0.10 -11.15
N MET A 275 -2.11 0.36 -11.51
CA MET A 275 -1.23 -0.65 -12.10
C MET A 275 -0.47 -1.42 -11.02
N ASN A 276 -0.31 -2.72 -11.23
CA ASN A 276 0.60 -3.57 -10.48
C ASN A 276 1.67 -4.08 -11.45
N ILE A 277 2.93 -3.88 -11.08
CA ILE A 277 4.07 -4.35 -11.87
C ILE A 277 4.43 -5.74 -11.38
N LEU A 278 4.37 -6.70 -12.27
CA LEU A 278 4.70 -8.10 -12.03
C LEU A 278 5.93 -8.47 -12.86
N GLU A 279 6.58 -9.57 -12.50
CA GLU A 279 7.70 -10.11 -13.27
C GLU A 279 7.32 -10.41 -14.73
N GLY A 280 6.08 -10.87 -14.96
CA GLY A 280 5.55 -11.22 -16.29
C GLY A 280 4.84 -10.10 -17.03
N GLY A 281 4.79 -8.87 -16.52
CA GLY A 281 4.08 -7.75 -17.16
C GLY A 281 3.33 -6.82 -16.21
N ILE A 282 2.44 -6.03 -16.78
CA ILE A 282 1.58 -5.12 -16.04
C ILE A 282 0.18 -5.74 -15.92
N CYS A 283 -0.36 -5.79 -14.74
CA CYS A 283 -1.78 -6.00 -14.54
C CYS A 283 -2.42 -4.73 -13.95
N VAL A 284 -3.72 -4.57 -14.17
CA VAL A 284 -4.46 -3.39 -13.70
C VAL A 284 -5.59 -3.86 -12.79
N GLU A 285 -5.62 -3.35 -11.59
CA GLU A 285 -6.77 -3.49 -10.69
C GLU A 285 -7.66 -2.25 -10.79
N GLY A 286 -8.95 -2.42 -10.59
CA GLY A 286 -9.89 -1.31 -10.60
C GLY A 286 -11.16 -1.57 -9.82
N VAL A 287 -11.90 -0.49 -9.64
CA VAL A 287 -13.25 -0.51 -9.11
C VAL A 287 -14.18 0.06 -10.17
N LEU A 288 -15.17 -0.70 -10.54
CA LEU A 288 -16.23 -0.31 -11.45
C LEU A 288 -17.53 -0.05 -10.68
N ALA A 289 -18.34 0.89 -11.15
CA ALA A 289 -19.68 1.16 -10.63
C ALA A 289 -20.75 0.84 -11.66
N ASP A 290 -21.82 0.18 -11.20
CA ASP A 290 -23.07 -0.05 -11.94
C ASP A 290 -24.20 0.54 -11.08
N GLY A 291 -24.60 1.77 -11.39
CA GLY A 291 -25.52 2.55 -10.56
C GLY A 291 -24.95 2.80 -9.16
N ASN A 292 -25.59 2.23 -8.14
CA ASN A 292 -25.17 2.38 -6.73
C ASN A 292 -24.31 1.21 -6.22
N GLN A 293 -24.00 0.25 -7.05
CA GLN A 293 -23.16 -0.88 -6.68
C GLN A 293 -21.77 -0.73 -7.26
N VAL A 294 -20.79 -1.12 -6.48
CA VAL A 294 -19.38 -1.19 -6.91
C VAL A 294 -18.95 -2.64 -7.05
N GLN A 295 -17.95 -2.87 -7.89
CA GLN A 295 -17.41 -4.19 -8.15
C GLN A 295 -15.92 -4.05 -8.48
N SER A 296 -15.07 -4.87 -7.87
CA SER A 296 -13.68 -4.94 -8.27
C SER A 296 -13.50 -5.65 -9.59
N VAL A 297 -12.53 -5.21 -10.34
CA VAL A 297 -12.09 -5.78 -11.61
C VAL A 297 -10.58 -5.92 -11.62
N LEU A 298 -10.09 -6.97 -12.24
CA LEU A 298 -8.68 -7.15 -12.56
C LEU A 298 -8.55 -7.37 -14.07
N TRP A 299 -7.69 -6.60 -14.72
CA TRP A 299 -7.17 -6.88 -16.06
C TRP A 299 -5.81 -7.57 -15.89
N GLY A 300 -5.71 -8.81 -16.36
CA GLY A 300 -4.47 -9.59 -16.33
C GLY A 300 -3.38 -8.99 -17.21
N THR A 301 -2.23 -9.65 -17.28
CA THR A 301 -1.12 -9.22 -18.15
C THR A 301 -1.45 -9.34 -19.65
N ASP A 302 -2.48 -10.10 -20.00
CA ASP A 302 -3.07 -10.18 -21.33
C ASP A 302 -4.19 -9.14 -21.56
N PHE A 303 -4.46 -8.31 -20.55
CA PHE A 303 -5.51 -7.29 -20.49
C PHE A 303 -6.94 -7.82 -20.65
N GLN A 304 -7.14 -9.12 -20.47
CA GLN A 304 -8.47 -9.69 -20.29
C GLN A 304 -8.93 -9.38 -18.86
N TYR A 305 -10.23 -9.04 -18.72
CA TYR A 305 -10.76 -8.70 -17.41
C TYR A 305 -11.45 -9.86 -16.71
N SER A 306 -11.31 -9.87 -15.40
CA SER A 306 -12.07 -10.70 -14.48
C SER A 306 -12.86 -9.82 -13.54
N LEU A 307 -14.18 -10.06 -13.45
CA LEU A 307 -15.05 -9.37 -12.51
C LEU A 307 -15.18 -10.20 -11.23
N PHE A 308 -15.08 -9.51 -10.10
CA PHE A 308 -15.27 -10.09 -8.77
C PHE A 308 -16.71 -9.87 -8.29
N PRO A 309 -17.14 -10.47 -7.16
CA PRO A 309 -18.52 -10.36 -6.70
C PRO A 309 -18.98 -8.91 -6.53
N LYS A 310 -20.24 -8.65 -6.92
CA LYS A 310 -20.85 -7.31 -6.77
C LYS A 310 -20.94 -6.89 -5.32
N GLY A 311 -20.68 -5.61 -5.06
CA GLY A 311 -20.67 -5.04 -3.72
C GLY A 311 -19.40 -5.35 -2.93
N MET A 312 -18.38 -5.95 -3.56
CA MET A 312 -17.10 -6.26 -2.94
C MET A 312 -15.97 -5.42 -3.54
N THR A 313 -15.01 -5.03 -2.70
CA THR A 313 -13.81 -4.31 -3.13
C THR A 313 -12.56 -5.00 -2.60
N PHE A 314 -11.47 -4.94 -3.36
CA PHE A 314 -10.18 -5.45 -2.91
C PHE A 314 -9.71 -4.72 -1.65
N SER A 315 -9.30 -5.49 -0.66
CA SER A 315 -8.65 -5.01 0.56
C SER A 315 -7.16 -5.31 0.55
N ALA A 316 -6.80 -6.49 0.05
CA ALA A 316 -5.42 -6.90 -0.17
C ALA A 316 -5.35 -7.76 -1.44
N LEU A 317 -4.17 -7.76 -2.06
CA LEU A 317 -3.93 -8.48 -3.29
C LEU A 317 -2.47 -8.90 -3.34
N CYS A 318 -2.21 -10.16 -3.66
CA CYS A 318 -0.88 -10.65 -3.94
C CYS A 318 -0.89 -11.65 -5.10
N PHE A 319 0.27 -11.89 -5.67
CA PHE A 319 0.45 -12.82 -6.78
C PHE A 319 1.37 -13.95 -6.34
N GLY A 320 0.91 -15.17 -6.55
CA GLY A 320 1.67 -16.38 -6.32
C GLY A 320 1.97 -17.12 -7.62
N GLU A 321 2.69 -18.24 -7.51
CA GLU A 321 3.01 -19.11 -8.64
C GLU A 321 1.75 -19.72 -9.29
N ASP A 322 0.68 -19.90 -8.51
CA ASP A 322 -0.61 -20.41 -8.93
C ASP A 322 -1.60 -19.32 -9.35
N GLY A 323 -1.18 -18.05 -9.37
CA GLY A 323 -1.94 -16.93 -9.88
C GLY A 323 -2.27 -15.85 -8.84
N LEU A 324 -3.41 -15.19 -9.05
CA LEU A 324 -3.89 -14.12 -8.19
C LEU A 324 -4.54 -14.66 -6.92
N HIS A 325 -4.17 -14.04 -5.80
CA HIS A 325 -4.87 -14.16 -4.53
C HIS A 325 -5.36 -12.78 -4.09
N CYS A 326 -6.55 -12.70 -3.53
CA CYS A 326 -7.03 -11.44 -2.99
C CYS A 326 -7.95 -11.63 -1.78
N ALA A 327 -7.93 -10.66 -0.89
CA ALA A 327 -8.93 -10.49 0.15
C ALA A 327 -9.84 -9.33 -0.23
N MET A 328 -11.14 -9.49 -0.01
CA MET A 328 -12.16 -8.53 -0.37
C MET A 328 -13.06 -8.25 0.83
N ASN A 329 -13.41 -6.99 1.00
CA ASN A 329 -14.43 -6.59 1.98
C ASN A 329 -15.69 -6.09 1.27
N PRO A 330 -16.85 -6.20 1.90
CA PRO A 330 -18.05 -5.54 1.41
C PRO A 330 -17.85 -4.03 1.32
N ALA A 331 -18.17 -3.42 0.19
CA ALA A 331 -18.10 -1.98 0.00
C ALA A 331 -19.02 -1.20 0.94
N SER A 332 -20.08 -1.84 1.43
CA SER A 332 -20.99 -1.27 2.44
C SER A 332 -20.39 -1.26 3.85
N GLY A 333 -19.27 -1.93 4.07
CA GLY A 333 -18.71 -2.18 5.41
C GLY A 333 -19.50 -3.21 6.23
N MET A 334 -20.57 -3.79 5.68
CA MET A 334 -21.41 -4.77 6.37
C MET A 334 -21.43 -6.10 5.61
N GLY A 335 -21.30 -7.21 6.33
CA GLY A 335 -21.30 -8.55 5.76
C GLY A 335 -19.95 -9.27 5.91
N ALA A 336 -19.89 -10.50 5.41
CA ALA A 336 -18.65 -11.28 5.39
C ALA A 336 -17.77 -10.84 4.23
N GLY A 337 -16.47 -10.73 4.47
CA GLY A 337 -15.47 -10.59 3.42
C GLY A 337 -15.19 -11.93 2.74
N LEU A 338 -14.40 -11.90 1.67
CA LEU A 338 -14.01 -13.08 0.90
C LEU A 338 -12.49 -13.12 0.74
N ILE A 339 -11.96 -14.33 0.70
CA ILE A 339 -10.58 -14.63 0.28
C ILE A 339 -10.68 -15.46 -0.99
N PHE A 340 -10.01 -15.01 -2.05
CA PHE A 340 -9.86 -15.77 -3.29
C PHE A 340 -8.48 -16.40 -3.36
N ARG A 341 -8.46 -17.70 -3.67
CA ARG A 341 -7.24 -18.47 -3.88
C ARG A 341 -7.42 -19.44 -5.03
N GLY A 342 -6.58 -19.37 -6.06
CA GLY A 342 -6.62 -20.31 -7.18
C GLY A 342 -7.97 -20.46 -7.87
N GLY A 343 -8.79 -19.40 -7.90
CA GLY A 343 -10.15 -19.40 -8.47
C GLY A 343 -11.25 -19.83 -7.50
N GLU A 344 -10.91 -20.31 -6.30
CA GLU A 344 -11.88 -20.62 -5.24
C GLU A 344 -12.10 -19.40 -4.33
N SER A 345 -13.32 -19.26 -3.81
CA SER A 345 -13.65 -18.22 -2.83
C SER A 345 -14.01 -18.83 -1.49
N LEU A 346 -13.44 -18.28 -0.43
CA LEU A 346 -13.69 -18.67 0.96
C LEU A 346 -14.19 -17.45 1.73
N GLU A 347 -15.18 -17.62 2.59
CA GLU A 347 -15.63 -16.53 3.44
C GLU A 347 -14.62 -16.20 4.54
N ILE A 348 -14.36 -14.91 4.73
CA ILE A 348 -13.65 -14.44 5.92
C ILE A 348 -14.54 -14.74 7.13
N PRO A 349 -13.99 -15.33 8.20
CA PRO A 349 -14.78 -15.65 9.41
C PRO A 349 -15.54 -14.44 9.94
N ALA A 350 -16.77 -14.67 10.39
CA ALA A 350 -17.65 -13.61 10.87
C ALA A 350 -16.99 -12.79 12.00
N GLY A 351 -17.01 -11.47 11.84
CA GLY A 351 -16.39 -10.55 12.80
C GLY A 351 -14.95 -10.17 12.47
N TYR A 352 -14.43 -10.63 11.35
CA TYR A 352 -13.10 -10.26 10.85
C TYR A 352 -13.17 -9.57 9.50
N ALA A 353 -12.16 -8.76 9.20
CA ALA A 353 -11.94 -8.13 7.90
C ALA A 353 -10.44 -8.00 7.63
N CYS A 354 -10.04 -8.05 6.36
CA CYS A 354 -8.71 -7.64 5.94
C CYS A 354 -8.69 -6.11 5.82
N MET A 355 -7.93 -5.44 6.67
CA MET A 355 -7.97 -3.97 6.78
C MET A 355 -6.80 -3.26 6.11
N SER A 356 -5.83 -4.00 5.57
CA SER A 356 -4.63 -3.44 4.98
C SER A 356 -4.29 -4.13 3.67
N ARG A 357 -3.86 -3.34 2.69
CA ARG A 357 -3.43 -3.86 1.37
C ARG A 357 -2.20 -4.77 1.48
N SER A 358 -1.33 -4.50 2.44
CA SER A 358 -0.12 -5.30 2.70
C SER A 358 -0.35 -6.43 3.73
N ALA A 359 -1.59 -6.66 4.17
CA ALA A 359 -1.90 -7.71 5.12
C ALA A 359 -2.15 -9.07 4.44
N MET A 360 -1.53 -9.33 3.31
CA MET A 360 -1.66 -10.58 2.57
C MET A 360 -0.37 -10.93 1.86
N ASP A 361 0.01 -12.19 1.94
CA ASP A 361 1.19 -12.70 1.24
C ASP A 361 1.01 -14.17 0.85
N PHE A 362 1.67 -14.56 -0.24
CA PHE A 362 1.71 -15.93 -0.72
C PHE A 362 3.17 -16.36 -0.90
N ALA A 363 3.59 -17.34 -0.13
CA ALA A 363 4.93 -17.87 -0.21
C ALA A 363 4.96 -19.37 0.06
N SER A 364 5.82 -20.08 -0.65
CA SER A 364 6.00 -21.53 -0.49
C SER A 364 4.69 -22.33 -0.57
N GLY A 365 3.78 -21.92 -1.43
CA GLY A 365 2.47 -22.57 -1.62
C GLY A 365 1.45 -22.26 -0.53
N MET A 366 1.75 -21.40 0.44
CA MET A 366 0.85 -21.00 1.52
C MET A 366 0.35 -19.57 1.35
N LEU A 367 -0.96 -19.39 1.45
CA LEU A 367 -1.58 -18.08 1.51
C LEU A 367 -1.82 -17.66 2.95
N THR A 368 -1.29 -16.50 3.31
CA THR A 368 -1.51 -15.90 4.62
C THR A 368 -2.22 -14.56 4.49
N VAL A 369 -3.27 -14.38 5.27
CA VAL A 369 -4.05 -13.13 5.32
C VAL A 369 -4.14 -12.63 6.75
N GLY A 370 -3.75 -11.39 6.96
CA GLY A 370 -3.93 -10.69 8.23
C GLY A 370 -5.36 -10.18 8.37
N LEU A 371 -6.05 -10.65 9.39
CA LEU A 371 -7.43 -10.30 9.67
C LEU A 371 -7.52 -9.52 10.98
N SER A 372 -8.20 -8.40 10.93
CA SER A 372 -8.49 -7.55 12.09
C SER A 372 -9.93 -7.78 12.56
N SER A 373 -10.11 -7.85 13.86
CA SER A 373 -11.45 -8.09 14.42
C SER A 373 -12.32 -6.83 14.31
N LEU A 374 -13.55 -7.01 13.89
CA LEU A 374 -14.59 -5.98 13.87
C LEU A 374 -15.37 -5.90 15.19
N LYS A 375 -15.17 -6.86 16.13
CA LYS A 375 -15.95 -7.00 17.35
C LYS A 375 -15.16 -6.85 18.67
N GLY A 376 -13.86 -6.51 18.58
CA GLY A 376 -13.05 -6.38 19.78
C GLY A 376 -12.29 -7.64 20.18
N GLU A 377 -12.36 -8.66 19.38
CA GLU A 377 -11.54 -9.85 19.53
C GLU A 377 -10.09 -9.58 19.09
N ALA A 378 -9.18 -10.44 19.46
CA ALA A 378 -7.80 -10.36 18.98
C ALA A 378 -7.74 -10.50 17.44
N PRO A 379 -6.84 -9.79 16.75
CA PRO A 379 -6.62 -10.01 15.34
C PRO A 379 -6.05 -11.41 15.09
N ALA A 380 -6.26 -11.93 13.90
CA ALA A 380 -5.88 -13.28 13.56
C ALA A 380 -5.16 -13.37 12.22
N LEU A 381 -4.29 -14.34 12.08
CA LEU A 381 -3.79 -14.80 10.80
C LEU A 381 -4.70 -15.91 10.28
N TRP A 382 -5.14 -15.76 9.06
CA TRP A 382 -5.75 -16.84 8.30
C TRP A 382 -4.65 -17.46 7.43
N VAL A 383 -4.35 -18.72 7.67
CA VAL A 383 -3.34 -19.49 6.93
C VAL A 383 -3.99 -20.74 6.38
N ASP A 384 -4.18 -20.81 5.07
CA ASP A 384 -4.77 -21.96 4.37
C ASP A 384 -6.03 -22.53 5.06
N GLY A 385 -6.97 -21.67 5.40
CA GLY A 385 -8.25 -22.06 6.03
C GLY A 385 -8.21 -22.16 7.55
N ARG A 386 -7.08 -21.92 8.20
CA ARG A 386 -6.94 -21.97 9.65
C ARG A 386 -6.72 -20.59 10.23
N LEU A 387 -7.42 -20.28 11.33
CA LEU A 387 -7.22 -19.07 12.11
C LEU A 387 -6.19 -19.30 13.22
N LYS A 388 -5.27 -18.35 13.35
CA LYS A 388 -4.34 -18.23 14.47
C LYS A 388 -4.45 -16.84 15.06
N ASN A 389 -5.04 -16.72 16.23
CA ASN A 389 -5.17 -15.44 16.93
C ASN A 389 -3.78 -14.94 17.37
N LEU A 390 -3.58 -13.65 17.29
CA LEU A 390 -2.42 -12.95 17.84
C LEU A 390 -2.84 -12.29 19.15
N ASP A 391 -2.01 -12.44 20.17
CA ASP A 391 -2.30 -11.91 21.52
C ASP A 391 -1.95 -10.40 21.58
N ILE A 392 -2.78 -9.61 20.94
CA ILE A 392 -2.70 -8.13 20.93
C ILE A 392 -4.10 -7.52 20.84
N ASN A 393 -4.23 -6.29 21.32
CA ASN A 393 -5.41 -5.45 21.15
C ASN A 393 -5.20 -4.45 20.00
N GLY A 394 -5.47 -4.87 18.76
CA GLY A 394 -5.18 -3.98 17.65
C GLY A 394 -5.49 -4.56 16.27
N TYR A 395 -4.69 -4.21 15.29
CA TYR A 395 -4.88 -4.67 13.91
C TYR A 395 -3.56 -5.02 13.23
N ILE A 396 -3.64 -5.89 12.24
CA ILE A 396 -2.50 -6.31 11.41
C ILE A 396 -2.31 -5.29 10.31
N SER A 397 -1.10 -4.75 10.20
CA SER A 397 -0.72 -3.78 9.18
C SER A 397 -0.03 -4.41 7.98
N CYS A 398 0.79 -5.44 8.19
CA CYS A 398 1.54 -6.07 7.11
C CYS A 398 1.74 -7.56 7.37
N VAL A 399 1.69 -8.35 6.31
CA VAL A 399 2.11 -9.75 6.26
C VAL A 399 3.12 -9.87 5.13
N THR A 400 4.28 -10.43 5.39
CA THR A 400 5.28 -10.68 4.36
C THR A 400 6.10 -11.92 4.69
N SER A 401 6.46 -12.67 3.68
CA SER A 401 7.36 -13.81 3.78
C SER A 401 8.73 -13.44 3.24
N VAL A 402 9.76 -13.96 3.87
CA VAL A 402 11.13 -13.81 3.42
C VAL A 402 11.62 -15.17 2.98
N ILE A 403 12.00 -15.27 1.72
CA ILE A 403 12.66 -16.45 1.15
C ILE A 403 14.16 -16.25 1.37
N LEU A 404 14.81 -17.22 2.03
CA LEU A 404 16.24 -17.22 2.30
C LEU A 404 17.01 -17.97 1.21
#